data_c9e6ecba927f0addb1b10b6e6c64fa57
#
_entry.id   c9e6ecba927f0addb1b10b6e6c64fa57
#
_cell.length_a   1.000
_cell.length_b   1.000
_cell.length_c   1.000
_cell.angle_alpha   90.00
_cell.angle_beta   90.00
_cell.angle_gamma   90.00
#
_symmetry.space_group_name_H-M   'P 1'
#
loop_
_entity.id
_entity.type
_entity.pdbx_description
1 polymer ?
#
loop_
_entity_poly.entity_id
_entity_poly.type
_entity_poly.pdbx_seq_one_letter_code
_entity_poly.pdbx_strand_id
1 'polypeptide(L)'
;MWTPDDELSSHAFDLCQRLLRIDTTNPPGAELAAAELLAEELRSAGLEPTVLESAPGRGNVVARWKGRGEAQPLLLTAHLDVVEADASHWRHAPFSGDVAEGCLWGRGAIDMKNHAAMSVALMCRLAREGHRL
;
A
#
# COMPACT_ATOMS: atom_id res chain seq x y z
N MET A 1 5.43 -23.36 0.52
CA MET A 1 5.10 -22.05 -0.10
C MET A 1 4.10 -21.38 0.82
N TRP A 2 4.36 -20.14 1.25
CA TRP A 2 3.39 -19.40 2.07
C TRP A 2 2.16 -19.08 1.22
N THR A 3 0.99 -19.34 1.76
CA THR A 3 -0.30 -19.00 1.15
C THR A 3 -1.09 -18.19 2.18
N PRO A 4 -1.78 -17.13 1.77
CA PRO A 4 -2.67 -16.40 2.69
C PRO A 4 -3.75 -17.31 3.24
N ASP A 5 -4.00 -17.21 4.54
CA ASP A 5 -4.97 -18.06 5.23
C ASP A 5 -6.42 -17.56 5.06
N ASP A 6 -6.59 -16.30 4.65
CA ASP A 6 -7.90 -15.67 4.49
C ASP A 6 -7.91 -14.60 3.37
N GLU A 7 -9.09 -14.10 3.08
CA GLU A 7 -9.30 -13.09 2.03
C GLU A 7 -8.59 -11.78 2.32
N LEU A 8 -8.49 -11.35 3.58
CA LEU A 8 -7.79 -10.13 3.97
C LEU A 8 -6.29 -10.24 3.71
N SER A 9 -5.69 -11.35 4.13
CA SER A 9 -4.26 -11.63 3.90
C SER A 9 -3.95 -11.72 2.42
N SER A 10 -4.82 -12.35 1.63
CA SER A 10 -4.70 -12.43 0.17
C SER A 10 -4.75 -11.06 -0.48
N HIS A 11 -5.70 -10.21 -0.08
CA HIS A 11 -5.84 -8.85 -0.60
C HIS A 11 -4.64 -7.99 -0.23
N ALA A 12 -4.20 -8.02 1.03
CA ALA A 12 -3.02 -7.28 1.48
C ALA A 12 -1.74 -7.71 0.73
N PHE A 13 -1.59 -9.01 0.49
CA PHE A 13 -0.46 -9.56 -0.26
C PHE A 13 -0.46 -9.08 -1.72
N ASP A 14 -1.58 -9.22 -2.42
CA ASP A 14 -1.73 -8.77 -3.82
C ASP A 14 -1.46 -7.27 -3.94
N LEU A 15 -2.05 -6.47 -3.06
CA LEU A 15 -1.84 -5.02 -3.05
C LEU A 15 -0.38 -4.66 -2.77
N CYS A 16 0.27 -5.34 -1.84
CA CYS A 16 1.70 -5.15 -1.57
C CYS A 16 2.54 -5.50 -2.81
N GLN A 17 2.27 -6.61 -3.46
CA GLN A 17 2.96 -7.02 -4.68
C GLN A 17 2.82 -5.97 -5.80
N ARG A 18 1.63 -5.44 -6.00
CA ARG A 18 1.36 -4.37 -6.97
C ARG A 18 2.11 -3.09 -6.63
N LEU A 19 2.15 -2.70 -5.36
CA LEU A 19 2.94 -1.55 -4.89
C LEU A 19 4.45 -1.74 -5.10
N LEU A 20 4.97 -2.94 -4.90
CA LEU A 20 6.39 -3.23 -5.11
C LEU A 20 6.83 -3.09 -6.56
N ARG A 21 5.91 -3.27 -7.51
CA ARG A 21 6.16 -3.10 -8.95
C ARG A 21 6.22 -1.64 -9.40
N ILE A 22 5.87 -0.71 -8.54
CA ILE A 22 5.98 0.73 -8.79
C ILE A 22 7.28 1.22 -8.17
N ASP A 23 8.18 1.73 -9.01
CA ASP A 23 9.41 2.37 -8.53
C ASP A 23 9.09 3.76 -7.96
N THR A 24 9.25 3.90 -6.67
CA THR A 24 9.03 5.14 -5.92
C THR A 24 10.32 5.61 -5.25
N THR A 25 11.46 5.37 -5.92
CA THR A 25 12.78 5.75 -5.39
C THR A 25 12.86 7.25 -5.13
N ASN A 26 13.32 7.61 -3.96
CA ASN A 26 13.53 8.99 -3.51
C ASN A 26 15.00 9.17 -3.09
N PRO A 27 15.77 10.11 -3.69
CA PRO A 27 15.36 11.06 -4.73
C PRO A 27 15.17 10.45 -6.12
N PRO A 28 14.40 11.06 -7.05
CA PRO A 28 13.62 12.29 -6.88
C PRO A 28 12.26 12.10 -6.20
N GLY A 29 11.77 10.85 -6.09
CA GLY A 29 10.44 10.51 -5.65
C GLY A 29 9.43 10.43 -6.80
N ALA A 30 8.56 9.39 -6.78
CA ALA A 30 7.55 9.13 -7.82
C ALA A 30 6.33 8.41 -7.21
N GLU A 31 5.87 8.90 -6.06
CA GLU A 31 4.85 8.22 -5.26
C GLU A 31 3.43 8.36 -5.85
N LEU A 32 3.21 9.25 -6.83
CA LEU A 32 1.89 9.53 -7.38
C LEU A 32 1.18 8.25 -7.88
N ALA A 33 1.87 7.43 -8.66
CA ALA A 33 1.29 6.18 -9.18
C ALA A 33 0.92 5.20 -8.07
N ALA A 34 1.71 5.13 -6.99
CA ALA A 34 1.41 4.30 -5.82
C ALA A 34 0.22 4.87 -5.03
N ALA A 35 0.13 6.20 -4.88
CA ALA A 35 -0.99 6.87 -4.23
C ALA A 35 -2.30 6.66 -5.01
N GLU A 36 -2.25 6.75 -6.34
CA GLU A 36 -3.40 6.50 -7.22
C GLU A 36 -3.88 5.05 -7.14
N LEU A 37 -2.95 4.07 -7.13
CA LEU A 37 -3.27 2.66 -6.93
C LEU A 37 -4.03 2.44 -5.63
N LEU A 38 -3.55 2.99 -4.52
CA LEU A 38 -4.22 2.88 -3.23
C LEU A 38 -5.57 3.60 -3.20
N ALA A 39 -5.68 4.75 -3.88
CA ALA A 39 -6.94 5.46 -4.00
C ALA A 39 -7.98 4.65 -4.78
N GLU A 40 -7.60 3.96 -5.85
CA GLU A 40 -8.49 3.07 -6.60
C GLU A 40 -9.01 1.92 -5.73
N GLU A 41 -8.14 1.27 -4.96
CA GLU A 41 -8.54 0.23 -4.01
C GLU A 41 -9.56 0.74 -2.98
N LEU A 42 -9.31 1.90 -2.40
CA LEU A 42 -10.21 2.52 -1.43
C LEU A 42 -11.58 2.87 -2.06
N ARG A 43 -11.58 3.42 -3.30
CA ARG A 43 -12.83 3.71 -4.03
C ARG A 43 -13.64 2.45 -4.32
N SER A 44 -12.96 1.35 -4.68
CA SER A 44 -13.62 0.07 -4.94
C SER A 44 -14.37 -0.48 -3.72
N ALA A 45 -13.97 -0.06 -2.53
CA ALA A 45 -14.61 -0.40 -1.26
C ALA A 45 -15.67 0.63 -0.81
N GLY A 46 -15.98 1.64 -1.65
CA GLY A 46 -16.97 2.66 -1.33
C GLY A 46 -16.45 3.81 -0.44
N LEU A 47 -15.13 3.93 -0.30
CA LEU A 47 -14.50 5.06 0.40
C LEU A 47 -14.22 6.21 -0.58
N GLU A 48 -14.04 7.42 -0.05
CA GLU A 48 -13.77 8.63 -0.82
C GLU A 48 -12.34 9.15 -0.55
N PRO A 49 -11.31 8.54 -1.15
CA PRO A 49 -9.95 9.02 -0.99
C PRO A 49 -9.70 10.30 -1.80
N THR A 50 -8.80 11.11 -1.28
CA THR A 50 -8.23 12.26 -1.98
C THR A 50 -6.76 11.98 -2.27
N VAL A 51 -6.35 12.13 -3.53
CA VAL A 51 -4.95 12.13 -3.93
C VAL A 51 -4.47 13.57 -3.97
N LEU A 52 -3.36 13.85 -3.31
CA LEU A 52 -2.72 15.15 -3.23
C LEU A 52 -1.33 15.04 -3.85
N GLU A 53 -1.04 15.87 -4.83
CA GLU A 53 0.27 15.97 -5.45
C GLU A 53 0.95 17.26 -4.97
N SER A 54 1.97 17.11 -4.13
CA SER A 54 2.69 18.25 -3.53
C SER A 54 3.76 18.85 -4.44
N ALA A 55 4.29 18.05 -5.36
CA ALA A 55 5.21 18.42 -6.43
C ALA A 55 5.08 17.37 -7.54
N PRO A 56 5.56 17.62 -8.77
CA PRO A 56 5.43 16.65 -9.86
C PRO A 56 5.90 15.25 -9.47
N GLY A 57 5.00 14.26 -9.57
CA GLY A 57 5.23 12.87 -9.19
C GLY A 57 5.14 12.56 -7.68
N ARG A 58 5.09 13.57 -6.80
CA ARG A 58 5.08 13.40 -5.33
C ARG A 58 3.63 13.31 -4.81
N GLY A 59 3.07 12.11 -4.87
CA GLY A 59 1.68 11.86 -4.51
C GLY A 59 1.49 11.38 -3.06
N ASN A 60 0.41 11.84 -2.45
CA ASN A 60 -0.10 11.33 -1.18
C ASN A 60 -1.56 10.92 -1.37
N VAL A 61 -2.01 9.91 -0.64
CA VAL A 61 -3.43 9.55 -0.58
C VAL A 61 -3.93 9.68 0.86
N VAL A 62 -5.08 10.30 1.01
CA VAL A 62 -5.76 10.45 2.29
C VAL A 62 -7.19 9.96 2.15
N ALA A 63 -7.61 9.08 3.05
CA ALA A 63 -9.01 8.65 3.15
C ALA A 63 -9.46 8.77 4.60
N ARG A 64 -10.72 9.20 4.79
CA ARG A 64 -11.34 9.24 6.10
C ARG A 64 -12.59 8.38 6.09
N TRP A 65 -12.63 7.45 7.02
CA TRP A 65 -13.82 6.70 7.31
C TRP A 65 -14.44 7.21 8.62
N LYS A 66 -15.67 7.75 8.53
CA LYS A 66 -16.36 8.31 9.68
C LYS A 66 -16.94 7.18 10.52
N GLY A 67 -16.50 7.11 11.77
CA GLY A 67 -17.10 6.27 12.81
C GLY A 67 -18.35 6.91 13.43
N ARG A 68 -18.80 6.37 14.55
CA ARG A 68 -19.96 6.85 15.32
C ARG A 68 -19.67 8.13 16.10
N GLY A 69 -18.41 8.48 16.29
CA GLY A 69 -18.00 9.64 17.09
C GLY A 69 -17.97 9.38 18.60
N GLU A 70 -18.02 8.14 19.01
CA GLU A 70 -18.02 7.74 20.42
C GLU A 70 -16.60 7.55 20.97
N ALA A 71 -15.62 7.35 20.10
CA ALA A 71 -14.22 7.14 20.44
C ALA A 71 -13.32 8.16 19.72
N GLN A 72 -12.08 8.27 20.22
CA GLN A 72 -11.06 9.08 19.54
C GLN A 72 -10.71 8.47 18.19
N PRO A 73 -10.36 9.29 17.17
CA PRO A 73 -10.01 8.79 15.86
C PRO A 73 -8.68 8.03 15.90
N LEU A 74 -8.59 6.93 15.12
CA LEU A 74 -7.36 6.23 14.84
C LEU A 74 -6.77 6.73 13.52
N LEU A 75 -5.49 7.05 13.51
CA LEU A 75 -4.73 7.36 12.31
C LEU A 75 -3.85 6.17 11.94
N LEU A 76 -4.03 5.65 10.72
CA LEU A 76 -3.09 4.75 10.07
C LEU A 76 -2.26 5.57 9.09
N THR A 77 -0.95 5.44 9.14
CA THR A 77 -0.04 6.21 8.28
C THR A 77 1.12 5.35 7.80
N ALA A 78 1.55 5.57 6.56
CA ALA A 78 2.70 4.93 5.95
C ALA A 78 3.33 5.86 4.92
N HIS A 79 4.63 5.71 4.66
CA HIS A 79 5.27 6.33 3.51
C HIS A 79 5.24 5.39 2.30
N LEU A 80 5.29 5.96 1.10
CA LEU A 80 5.27 5.22 -0.17
C LEU A 80 6.60 5.25 -0.91
N ASP A 81 7.45 6.23 -0.58
CA ASP A 81 8.80 6.31 -1.14
C ASP A 81 9.71 5.21 -0.60
N VAL A 82 10.75 4.94 -1.34
CA VAL A 82 11.78 3.97 -0.98
C VAL A 82 13.16 4.53 -1.31
N VAL A 83 14.18 4.05 -0.58
CA VAL A 83 15.57 4.37 -0.90
C VAL A 83 16.03 3.62 -2.15
N GLU A 84 17.10 4.09 -2.76
CA GLU A 84 17.74 3.48 -3.93
C GLU A 84 18.03 1.99 -3.71
N ALA A 85 18.05 1.26 -4.82
CA ALA A 85 18.39 -0.15 -4.86
C ALA A 85 19.27 -0.44 -6.09
N ASP A 86 20.51 -0.85 -5.84
CA ASP A 86 21.38 -1.33 -6.91
C ASP A 86 20.97 -2.76 -7.28
N ALA A 87 20.36 -2.94 -8.44
CA ALA A 87 19.85 -4.21 -8.92
C ALA A 87 20.91 -5.30 -9.01
N SER A 88 22.21 -4.95 -9.14
CA SER A 88 23.31 -5.92 -9.19
C SER A 88 23.50 -6.69 -7.88
N HIS A 89 23.02 -6.14 -6.77
CA HIS A 89 23.07 -6.75 -5.45
C HIS A 89 21.80 -7.54 -5.07
N TRP A 90 20.83 -7.63 -5.99
CA TRP A 90 19.56 -8.29 -5.74
C TRP A 90 19.44 -9.61 -6.49
N ARG A 91 18.99 -10.68 -5.81
CA ARG A 91 18.69 -11.97 -6.44
C ARG A 91 17.45 -11.89 -7.34
N HIS A 92 16.47 -11.12 -6.93
CA HIS A 92 15.26 -10.75 -7.68
C HIS A 92 15.26 -9.26 -7.89
N ALA A 93 14.89 -8.77 -9.06
CA ALA A 93 14.94 -7.33 -9.34
C ALA A 93 14.16 -6.51 -8.31
N PRO A 94 14.68 -5.34 -7.84
CA PRO A 94 14.13 -4.59 -6.72
C PRO A 94 12.64 -4.21 -6.85
N PHE A 95 12.16 -4.07 -8.08
CA PHE A 95 10.78 -3.69 -8.40
C PHE A 95 10.02 -4.77 -9.18
N SER A 96 10.45 -6.03 -9.08
CA SER A 96 9.74 -7.14 -9.75
C SER A 96 8.48 -7.57 -9.01
N GLY A 97 8.45 -7.48 -7.68
CA GLY A 97 7.39 -8.06 -6.87
C GLY A 97 7.32 -9.58 -7.01
N ASP A 98 8.47 -10.24 -7.17
CA ASP A 98 8.55 -11.68 -7.33
C ASP A 98 8.14 -12.42 -6.05
N VAL A 99 7.41 -13.52 -6.23
CA VAL A 99 7.11 -14.46 -5.17
C VAL A 99 8.00 -15.68 -5.35
N ALA A 100 9.04 -15.76 -4.57
CA ALA A 100 10.04 -16.82 -4.64
C ALA A 100 10.54 -17.22 -3.27
N GLU A 101 10.94 -18.46 -3.11
CA GLU A 101 11.52 -18.99 -1.86
C GLU A 101 10.61 -18.79 -0.62
N GLY A 102 9.29 -18.71 -0.81
CA GLY A 102 8.33 -18.44 0.27
C GLY A 102 8.24 -16.98 0.70
N CYS A 103 8.87 -16.06 -0.03
CA CYS A 103 8.91 -14.62 0.27
C CYS A 103 8.38 -13.79 -0.91
N LEU A 104 7.87 -12.61 -0.60
CA LEU A 104 7.60 -11.55 -1.55
C LEU A 104 8.83 -10.63 -1.62
N TRP A 105 9.48 -10.59 -2.78
CA TRP A 105 10.71 -9.85 -3.00
C TRP A 105 10.42 -8.46 -3.57
N GLY A 106 11.08 -7.44 -3.00
CA GLY A 106 11.03 -6.10 -3.56
C GLY A 106 11.54 -5.04 -2.61
N ARG A 107 12.03 -3.91 -3.15
CA ARG A 107 12.40 -2.73 -2.38
C ARG A 107 11.13 -2.11 -1.78
N GLY A 108 11.11 -1.95 -0.46
CA GLY A 108 9.94 -1.48 0.27
C GLY A 108 9.04 -2.60 0.79
N ALA A 109 9.37 -3.88 0.57
CA ALA A 109 8.57 -5.02 1.04
C ALA A 109 8.40 -5.04 2.57
N ILE A 110 9.36 -4.46 3.31
CA ILE A 110 9.32 -4.34 4.77
C ILE A 110 9.16 -2.88 5.19
N ASP A 111 9.84 -1.95 4.54
CA ASP A 111 9.86 -0.52 4.86
C ASP A 111 9.43 0.31 3.65
N MET A 112 8.11 0.67 3.53
CA MET A 112 7.03 0.08 4.31
C MET A 112 5.75 -0.08 3.47
N LYS A 113 5.90 -0.50 2.20
CA LYS A 113 4.76 -0.75 1.29
C LYS A 113 3.84 -1.86 1.78
N ASN A 114 4.37 -2.85 2.54
CA ASN A 114 3.57 -3.86 3.23
C ASN A 114 2.59 -3.22 4.22
N HIS A 115 3.05 -2.26 5.02
CA HIS A 115 2.20 -1.57 6.00
C HIS A 115 1.11 -0.75 5.30
N ALA A 116 1.45 -0.05 4.21
CA ALA A 116 0.47 0.67 3.40
C ALA A 116 -0.59 -0.28 2.84
N ALA A 117 -0.16 -1.42 2.26
CA ALA A 117 -1.06 -2.44 1.73
C ALA A 117 -1.98 -3.04 2.79
N MET A 118 -1.44 -3.44 3.95
CA MET A 118 -2.23 -3.99 5.06
C MET A 118 -3.26 -2.99 5.58
N SER A 119 -2.86 -1.72 5.74
CA SER A 119 -3.75 -0.66 6.23
C SER A 119 -4.92 -0.42 5.28
N VAL A 120 -4.65 -0.35 3.96
CA VAL A 120 -5.68 -0.15 2.94
C VAL A 120 -6.58 -1.39 2.81
N ALA A 121 -6.01 -2.60 2.79
CA ALA A 121 -6.79 -3.83 2.73
C ALA A 121 -7.74 -3.97 3.92
N LEU A 122 -7.26 -3.65 5.14
CA LEU A 122 -8.09 -3.63 6.35
C LEU A 122 -9.22 -2.61 6.24
N MET A 123 -8.94 -1.38 5.82
CA MET A 123 -9.96 -0.35 5.64
C MET A 123 -11.01 -0.77 4.61
N CYS A 124 -10.59 -1.34 3.49
CA CYS A 124 -11.48 -1.85 2.45
C CYS A 124 -12.39 -2.96 2.96
N ARG A 125 -11.85 -3.92 3.71
CA ARG A 125 -12.62 -4.99 4.33
C ARG A 125 -13.68 -4.45 5.28
N LEU A 126 -13.27 -3.63 6.25
CA LEU A 126 -14.18 -3.05 7.24
C LEU A 126 -15.30 -2.22 6.60
N ALA A 127 -14.98 -1.48 5.52
CA ALA A 127 -15.95 -0.70 4.77
C ALA A 127 -16.98 -1.61 4.06
N ARG A 128 -16.53 -2.67 3.39
CA ARG A 128 -17.41 -3.65 2.71
C ARG A 128 -18.29 -4.41 3.67
N GLU A 129 -17.80 -4.74 4.85
CA GLU A 129 -18.57 -5.41 5.92
C GLU A 129 -19.54 -4.46 6.65
N GLY A 130 -19.51 -3.16 6.32
CA GLY A 130 -20.41 -2.16 6.91
C GLY A 130 -20.12 -1.86 8.38
N HIS A 131 -18.92 -2.19 8.87
CA HIS A 131 -18.52 -1.83 10.22
C HIS A 131 -18.55 -0.30 10.40
N ARG A 132 -19.06 0.13 11.54
CA ARG A 132 -19.01 1.52 12.01
C ARG A 132 -18.27 1.55 13.33
N LEU A 133 -17.04 2.01 13.29
CA LEU A 133 -16.18 2.16 14.47
C LEU A 133 -16.66 3.32 15.35
#